data_e2b2f42faeb3aebc1584d38a61b4e8a1
#
_entry.id   e2b2f42faeb3aebc1584d38a61b4e8a1
#
_cell.length_a   1.000
_cell.length_b   1.000
_cell.length_c   1.000
_cell.angle_alpha   90.00
_cell.angle_beta   90.00
_cell.angle_gamma   90.00
#
_symmetry.space_group_name_H-M   'P 1'
#
loop_
_entity.id
_entity.type
_entity.pdbx_description
1 polymer ?
#
loop_
_entity_poly.entity_id
_entity_poly.type
_entity_poly.pdbx_seq_one_letter_code
_entity_poly.pdbx_strand_id
1 'polypeptide(L)'
;MLFRSDGSLGVLEGHMSGIYHDGKQQYRYWMRDDVQGESSYAFAAAGDLLGKQDYLKVSSNLLDYSFREYRDSVRNNPKSPSYGLLGWAYTHKGTYYGDDNARSILGSLAASAIMKNASWDKQIVECIIGNFRTTSKNGFRGGNILDSDLQKNGWRNYFNSDLVNLHPHFESWNWACYLWLYEQTKYQPLLDRVRKGISLMMAGYPNDWNWTNGIQQERARMILPLAWLYRVEPTEQHKQWLQFMTEELLKNQVACGGIREELGNEAKSMFGCTPSNDAYGQTEASLIFKNGDPVADMLYTTNFAFVGLCEAAMATQDPVYLKAVNQMRDFLIRIQVSSEKFKNVDGAWFRAFNYKDWNYWASNADAGWGAWSTLTGWIQSWIVGTQYLLEKNTSLWELVTQKDVSEVAKKVIDQMIVNNNN
;
A
#
# COMPACT_ATOMS: atom_id res chain seq x y z
N MET A 1 6.81 16.17 -0.01
CA MET A 1 7.53 17.37 -0.51
C MET A 1 7.92 17.13 -1.96
N LEU A 2 7.40 17.93 -2.88
CA LEU A 2 7.77 17.85 -4.29
C LEU A 2 9.20 18.36 -4.50
N PHE A 3 9.99 17.66 -5.30
CA PHE A 3 11.34 18.09 -5.64
C PHE A 3 11.32 19.36 -6.51
N ARG A 4 10.33 19.46 -7.40
CA ARG A 4 9.86 20.68 -8.04
C ARG A 4 8.41 20.91 -7.70
N SER A 5 7.97 22.17 -7.65
CA SER A 5 6.59 22.53 -7.31
C SER A 5 5.53 21.92 -8.25
N ASP A 6 5.92 21.52 -9.46
CA ASP A 6 5.04 20.89 -10.45
C ASP A 6 5.08 19.35 -10.46
N GLY A 7 5.87 18.71 -9.59
CA GLY A 7 6.01 17.25 -9.52
C GLY A 7 6.84 16.60 -10.63
N SER A 8 7.38 17.36 -11.60
CA SER A 8 8.08 16.82 -12.77
C SER A 8 9.41 16.11 -12.45
N LEU A 9 9.96 16.35 -11.28
CA LEU A 9 11.15 15.66 -10.75
C LEU A 9 10.81 14.73 -9.57
N GLY A 10 9.54 14.33 -9.44
CA GLY A 10 9.09 13.42 -8.41
C GLY A 10 8.85 14.08 -7.05
N VAL A 11 8.55 13.23 -6.06
CA VAL A 11 8.27 13.61 -4.67
C VAL A 11 9.17 12.85 -3.72
N LEU A 12 9.66 13.53 -2.68
CA LEU A 12 10.44 12.92 -1.60
C LEU A 12 9.52 12.17 -0.63
N GLU A 13 10.08 11.17 0.04
CA GLU A 13 9.36 10.30 0.97
C GLU A 13 8.71 11.08 2.13
N GLY A 14 9.37 12.11 2.65
CA GLY A 14 8.78 12.99 3.67
C GLY A 14 9.73 13.35 4.80
N HIS A 15 9.18 13.51 6.01
CA HIS A 15 9.96 13.83 7.20
C HIS A 15 10.21 12.59 8.06
N MET A 16 11.42 12.52 8.61
CA MET A 16 11.76 11.55 9.66
C MET A 16 11.18 12.00 11.01
N SER A 17 11.18 11.10 11.98
CA SER A 17 10.81 11.44 13.35
C SER A 17 11.82 12.33 14.07
N GLY A 18 13.06 12.37 13.63
CA GLY A 18 14.12 13.18 14.24
C GLY A 18 13.90 14.68 14.09
N ILE A 19 14.10 15.43 15.20
CA ILE A 19 13.95 16.88 15.27
C ILE A 19 15.29 17.47 15.68
N TYR A 20 15.77 18.49 14.94
CA TYR A 20 16.97 19.24 15.30
C TYR A 20 16.72 20.20 16.46
N HIS A 21 17.78 20.68 17.11
CA HIS A 21 17.71 21.61 18.23
C HIS A 21 17.00 22.95 17.92
N ASP A 22 16.93 23.33 16.65
CA ASP A 22 16.20 24.51 16.17
C ASP A 22 14.71 24.25 15.90
N GLY A 23 14.24 23.03 16.19
CA GLY A 23 12.85 22.59 15.98
C GLY A 23 12.52 22.16 14.58
N LYS A 24 13.50 22.16 13.65
CA LYS A 24 13.29 21.66 12.30
C LYS A 24 13.33 20.13 12.30
N GLN A 25 12.42 19.54 11.56
CA GLN A 25 12.36 18.10 11.37
C GLN A 25 13.31 17.64 10.27
N GLN A 26 13.96 16.49 10.45
CA GLN A 26 14.81 15.89 9.43
C GLN A 26 13.99 15.41 8.23
N TYR A 27 14.56 15.53 7.03
CA TYR A 27 13.96 15.02 5.81
C TYR A 27 14.50 13.64 5.45
N ARG A 28 13.65 12.79 4.88
CA ARG A 28 14.07 11.61 4.13
C ARG A 28 14.12 11.96 2.65
N TYR A 29 15.32 12.05 2.15
CA TYR A 29 15.58 12.39 0.74
C TYR A 29 15.49 11.19 -0.20
N TRP A 30 14.68 10.22 0.16
CA TRP A 30 14.47 9.04 -0.67
C TRP A 30 13.35 9.33 -1.66
N MET A 31 13.64 9.05 -2.93
CA MET A 31 12.65 9.08 -4.00
C MET A 31 12.29 7.63 -4.30
N ARG A 32 11.26 7.17 -3.63
CA ARG A 32 10.72 5.81 -3.78
C ARG A 32 9.65 5.81 -4.85
N ASP A 33 9.50 4.70 -5.57
CA ASP A 33 8.51 4.62 -6.64
C ASP A 33 7.07 4.50 -6.12
N ASP A 34 6.86 3.77 -5.03
CA ASP A 34 5.56 3.69 -4.37
C ASP A 34 5.01 5.08 -4.02
N VAL A 35 5.86 5.95 -3.47
CA VAL A 35 5.50 7.32 -3.09
C VAL A 35 5.04 8.16 -4.29
N GLN A 36 5.58 7.91 -5.48
CA GLN A 36 5.16 8.62 -6.70
C GLN A 36 3.72 8.25 -7.08
N GLY A 37 3.42 6.94 -7.16
CA GLY A 37 2.09 6.45 -7.49
C GLY A 37 1.03 6.85 -6.45
N GLU A 38 1.35 6.65 -5.16
CA GLU A 38 0.47 7.02 -4.04
C GLU A 38 0.19 8.52 -3.99
N SER A 39 1.22 9.37 -4.11
CA SER A 39 1.06 10.82 -4.10
C SER A 39 0.30 11.32 -5.33
N SER A 40 0.50 10.68 -6.49
CA SER A 40 -0.30 10.97 -7.68
C SER A 40 -1.79 10.78 -7.41
N TYR A 41 -2.19 9.71 -6.72
CA TYR A 41 -3.58 9.49 -6.31
C TYR A 41 -4.09 10.63 -5.41
N ALA A 42 -3.36 11.01 -4.38
CA ALA A 42 -3.77 12.11 -3.50
C ALA A 42 -3.93 13.45 -4.24
N PHE A 43 -3.00 13.77 -5.14
CA PHE A 43 -3.11 14.99 -5.96
C PHE A 43 -4.27 14.94 -6.96
N ALA A 44 -4.53 13.80 -7.60
CA ALA A 44 -5.69 13.63 -8.46
C ALA A 44 -6.99 13.80 -7.69
N ALA A 45 -7.11 13.14 -6.54
CA ALA A 45 -8.28 13.21 -5.65
C ALA A 45 -8.55 14.66 -5.19
N ALA A 46 -7.53 15.34 -4.68
CA ALA A 46 -7.65 16.73 -4.25
C ALA A 46 -7.93 17.68 -5.43
N GLY A 47 -7.32 17.43 -6.59
CA GLY A 47 -7.54 18.22 -7.82
C GLY A 47 -8.97 18.15 -8.30
N ASP A 48 -9.56 16.96 -8.31
CA ASP A 48 -10.96 16.74 -8.71
C ASP A 48 -11.94 17.35 -7.70
N LEU A 49 -11.76 17.09 -6.40
CA LEU A 49 -12.65 17.63 -5.37
C LEU A 49 -12.64 19.16 -5.29
N LEU A 50 -11.47 19.77 -5.44
CA LEU A 50 -11.29 21.21 -5.28
C LEU A 50 -11.34 21.99 -6.60
N GLY A 51 -11.50 21.31 -7.74
CA GLY A 51 -11.47 21.92 -9.08
C GLY A 51 -10.10 22.52 -9.43
N LYS A 52 -8.98 22.02 -8.86
CA LYS A 52 -7.64 22.57 -9.01
C LYS A 52 -6.85 21.85 -10.11
N GLN A 53 -6.75 22.46 -11.27
CA GLN A 53 -6.03 21.91 -12.41
C GLN A 53 -4.52 21.75 -12.15
N ASP A 54 -3.92 22.62 -11.33
CA ASP A 54 -2.50 22.50 -10.96
C ASP A 54 -2.22 21.20 -10.20
N TYR A 55 -3.15 20.73 -9.36
CA TYR A 55 -3.01 19.45 -8.66
C TYR A 55 -3.12 18.26 -9.62
N LEU A 56 -4.03 18.31 -10.60
CA LEU A 56 -4.12 17.29 -11.65
C LEU A 56 -2.84 17.25 -12.50
N LYS A 57 -2.24 18.41 -12.79
CA LYS A 57 -0.95 18.49 -13.47
C LYS A 57 0.17 17.86 -12.63
N VAL A 58 0.24 18.15 -11.34
CA VAL A 58 1.21 17.50 -10.44
C VAL A 58 1.03 15.98 -10.45
N SER A 59 -0.21 15.50 -10.34
CA SER A 59 -0.54 14.07 -10.43
C SER A 59 0.00 13.43 -11.71
N SER A 60 -0.29 14.04 -12.86
CA SER A 60 0.20 13.59 -14.15
C SER A 60 1.72 13.55 -14.25
N ASN A 61 2.39 14.60 -13.76
CA ASN A 61 3.84 14.69 -13.78
C ASN A 61 4.51 13.61 -12.88
N LEU A 62 3.90 13.26 -11.75
CA LEU A 62 4.38 12.20 -10.87
C LEU A 62 4.30 10.83 -11.54
N LEU A 63 3.21 10.53 -12.26
CA LEU A 63 3.09 9.29 -13.03
C LEU A 63 4.09 9.25 -14.20
N ASP A 64 4.24 10.36 -14.90
CA ASP A 64 5.24 10.49 -15.95
C ASP A 64 6.65 10.28 -15.42
N TYR A 65 6.96 10.82 -14.23
CA TYR A 65 8.23 10.60 -13.57
C TYR A 65 8.44 9.13 -13.23
N SER A 66 7.49 8.50 -12.52
CA SER A 66 7.55 7.09 -12.13
C SER A 66 7.79 6.17 -13.34
N PHE A 67 7.00 6.30 -14.39
CA PHE A 67 7.08 5.37 -15.53
C PHE A 67 8.19 5.67 -16.52
N ARG A 68 8.80 6.85 -16.51
CA ARG A 68 9.94 7.20 -17.38
C ARG A 68 11.28 7.13 -16.68
N GLU A 69 11.38 7.78 -15.53
CA GLU A 69 12.67 8.01 -14.86
C GLU A 69 13.16 6.80 -14.05
N TYR A 70 12.24 6.04 -13.47
CA TYR A 70 12.60 4.86 -12.68
C TYR A 70 12.97 3.64 -13.51
N ARG A 71 12.55 3.57 -14.77
CA ARG A 71 12.92 2.47 -15.65
C ARG A 71 14.32 2.67 -16.22
N ASP A 72 15.21 1.76 -15.89
CA ASP A 72 16.49 1.63 -16.58
C ASP A 72 16.32 0.86 -17.90
N SER A 73 17.43 0.80 -18.68
CA SER A 73 17.41 0.11 -19.99
C SER A 73 17.10 -1.38 -19.88
N VAL A 74 17.48 -2.03 -18.79
CA VAL A 74 17.22 -3.48 -18.57
C VAL A 74 15.75 -3.72 -18.34
N ARG A 75 15.13 -2.93 -17.45
CA ARG A 75 13.69 -3.05 -17.15
C ARG A 75 12.80 -2.62 -18.30
N ASN A 76 13.25 -1.75 -19.16
CA ASN A 76 12.53 -1.36 -20.39
C ASN A 76 12.66 -2.36 -21.54
N ASN A 77 13.54 -3.35 -21.41
CA ASN A 77 13.69 -4.40 -22.40
C ASN A 77 12.66 -5.52 -22.13
N PRO A 78 11.72 -5.77 -23.04
CA PRO A 78 10.70 -6.82 -22.87
C PRO A 78 11.25 -8.25 -22.67
N LYS A 79 12.51 -8.48 -23.07
CA LYS A 79 13.19 -9.75 -22.88
C LYS A 79 13.81 -9.88 -21.48
N SER A 80 13.95 -8.78 -20.75
CA SER A 80 14.50 -8.81 -19.40
C SER A 80 13.58 -9.56 -18.44
N PRO A 81 14.11 -10.39 -17.53
CA PRO A 81 13.30 -11.04 -16.50
C PRO A 81 12.68 -10.03 -15.53
N SER A 82 13.26 -8.81 -15.38
CA SER A 82 12.73 -7.74 -14.54
C SER A 82 11.83 -6.73 -15.27
N TYR A 83 11.50 -6.98 -16.55
CA TYR A 83 10.63 -6.09 -17.31
C TYR A 83 9.27 -5.87 -16.61
N GLY A 84 8.92 -4.62 -16.44
CA GLY A 84 7.69 -4.19 -15.76
C GLY A 84 7.87 -3.90 -14.27
N LEU A 85 8.87 -4.46 -13.59
CA LEU A 85 9.08 -4.20 -12.17
C LEU A 85 9.56 -2.77 -11.92
N LEU A 86 9.05 -2.17 -10.83
CA LEU A 86 9.46 -0.85 -10.36
C LEU A 86 10.52 -1.01 -9.26
N GLY A 87 11.64 -0.30 -9.39
CA GLY A 87 12.69 -0.33 -8.38
C GLY A 87 12.26 0.39 -7.11
N TRP A 88 12.74 -0.08 -5.96
CA TRP A 88 12.38 0.47 -4.66
C TRP A 88 12.58 1.99 -4.57
N ALA A 89 13.78 2.46 -4.94
CA ALA A 89 14.09 3.88 -4.88
C ALA A 89 15.08 4.25 -5.99
N TYR A 90 15.22 5.54 -6.28
CA TYR A 90 16.17 6.05 -7.27
C TYR A 90 17.59 5.51 -7.06
N THR A 91 18.01 5.35 -5.82
CA THR A 91 19.33 4.80 -5.44
C THR A 91 19.39 3.27 -5.42
N HIS A 92 18.26 2.58 -5.50
CA HIS A 92 18.14 1.13 -5.39
C HIS A 92 17.22 0.56 -6.47
N LYS A 93 17.48 0.94 -7.73
CA LYS A 93 16.66 0.56 -8.90
C LYS A 93 16.58 -0.93 -9.16
N GLY A 94 17.53 -1.71 -8.68
CA GLY A 94 17.57 -3.17 -8.81
C GLY A 94 17.03 -3.94 -7.61
N THR A 95 16.31 -3.32 -6.71
CA THR A 95 15.61 -3.96 -5.57
C THR A 95 14.12 -3.82 -5.76
N TYR A 96 13.39 -4.94 -5.83
CA TYR A 96 11.97 -4.96 -6.16
C TYR A 96 11.15 -5.51 -5.00
N TYR A 97 10.55 -4.61 -4.21
CA TYR A 97 9.57 -4.97 -3.18
C TYR A 97 8.20 -5.17 -3.80
N GLY A 98 7.49 -6.24 -3.40
CA GLY A 98 6.16 -6.57 -3.94
C GLY A 98 5.11 -5.56 -3.48
N ASP A 99 5.11 -5.23 -2.21
CA ASP A 99 4.16 -4.28 -1.62
C ASP A 99 4.36 -2.85 -2.16
N ASP A 100 5.60 -2.39 -2.33
CA ASP A 100 5.89 -1.08 -2.93
C ASP A 100 5.34 -1.00 -4.37
N ASN A 101 5.60 -2.04 -5.17
CA ASN A 101 5.06 -2.13 -6.53
C ASN A 101 3.53 -2.11 -6.53
N ALA A 102 2.88 -2.89 -5.65
CA ALA A 102 1.42 -2.96 -5.58
C ALA A 102 0.80 -1.60 -5.19
N ARG A 103 1.40 -0.88 -4.24
CA ARG A 103 0.92 0.44 -3.82
C ARG A 103 1.10 1.49 -4.92
N SER A 104 2.25 1.48 -5.60
CA SER A 104 2.47 2.33 -6.78
C SER A 104 1.43 2.06 -7.87
N ILE A 105 1.16 0.79 -8.17
CA ILE A 105 0.17 0.37 -9.16
C ILE A 105 -1.23 0.86 -8.78
N LEU A 106 -1.70 0.58 -7.57
CA LEU A 106 -3.05 0.94 -7.12
C LEU A 106 -3.24 2.46 -7.08
N GLY A 107 -2.23 3.20 -6.59
CA GLY A 107 -2.23 4.66 -6.64
C GLY A 107 -2.27 5.21 -8.06
N SER A 108 -1.48 4.64 -8.97
CA SER A 108 -1.46 5.02 -10.39
C SER A 108 -2.79 4.72 -11.09
N LEU A 109 -3.41 3.58 -10.80
CA LEU A 109 -4.74 3.22 -11.30
C LEU A 109 -5.79 4.23 -10.86
N ALA A 110 -5.82 4.56 -9.57
CA ALA A 110 -6.76 5.51 -9.01
C ALA A 110 -6.57 6.92 -9.63
N ALA A 111 -5.33 7.40 -9.69
CA ALA A 111 -5.00 8.69 -10.28
C ALA A 111 -5.42 8.77 -11.76
N SER A 112 -5.06 7.76 -12.56
CA SER A 112 -5.39 7.72 -13.98
C SER A 112 -6.91 7.60 -14.23
N ALA A 113 -7.64 6.89 -13.35
CA ALA A 113 -9.10 6.78 -13.40
C ALA A 113 -9.77 8.13 -13.09
N ILE A 114 -9.34 8.83 -12.03
CA ILE A 114 -9.85 10.17 -11.68
C ILE A 114 -9.61 11.16 -12.83
N MET A 115 -8.40 11.17 -13.39
CA MET A 115 -8.03 12.05 -14.49
C MET A 115 -8.62 11.62 -15.84
N LYS A 116 -9.26 10.44 -15.93
CA LYS A 116 -9.75 9.83 -17.18
C LYS A 116 -8.69 9.79 -18.27
N ASN A 117 -7.47 9.44 -17.90
CA ASN A 117 -6.30 9.45 -18.77
C ASN A 117 -5.71 8.04 -18.92
N ALA A 118 -5.62 7.54 -20.14
CA ALA A 118 -5.14 6.22 -20.51
C ALA A 118 -3.62 6.16 -20.82
N SER A 119 -2.90 7.27 -20.70
CA SER A 119 -1.49 7.38 -21.14
C SER A 119 -0.55 6.37 -20.46
N TRP A 120 -0.90 5.91 -19.26
CA TRP A 120 -0.07 5.00 -18.47
C TRP A 120 -0.63 3.58 -18.39
N ASP A 121 -1.74 3.27 -19.04
CA ASP A 121 -2.41 1.96 -18.93
C ASP A 121 -1.49 0.80 -19.28
N LYS A 122 -0.70 0.94 -20.35
CA LYS A 122 0.26 -0.07 -20.75
C LYS A 122 1.31 -0.32 -19.67
N GLN A 123 1.91 0.73 -19.13
CA GLN A 123 2.95 0.63 -18.10
C GLN A 123 2.40 0.05 -16.80
N ILE A 124 1.20 0.43 -16.40
CA ILE A 124 0.51 -0.11 -15.23
C ILE A 124 0.29 -1.62 -15.39
N VAL A 125 -0.22 -2.06 -16.54
CA VAL A 125 -0.42 -3.48 -16.82
C VAL A 125 0.91 -4.24 -16.87
N GLU A 126 1.94 -3.67 -17.48
CA GLU A 126 3.29 -4.24 -17.48
C GLU A 126 3.84 -4.43 -16.06
N CYS A 127 3.57 -3.48 -15.15
CA CYS A 127 3.98 -3.60 -13.75
C CYS A 127 3.21 -4.73 -13.03
N ILE A 128 1.91 -4.86 -13.26
CA ILE A 128 1.12 -5.97 -12.70
C ILE A 128 1.65 -7.31 -13.19
N ILE A 129 1.87 -7.46 -14.50
CA ILE A 129 2.37 -8.70 -15.08
C ILE A 129 3.83 -8.98 -14.69
N GLY A 130 4.67 -7.96 -14.51
CA GLY A 130 6.02 -8.09 -13.97
C GLY A 130 6.03 -8.70 -12.57
N ASN A 131 5.15 -8.23 -11.67
CA ASN A 131 4.98 -8.81 -10.35
C ASN A 131 4.36 -10.21 -10.40
N PHE A 132 3.39 -10.45 -11.30
CA PHE A 132 2.79 -11.76 -11.48
C PHE A 132 3.81 -12.82 -11.97
N ARG A 133 4.75 -12.44 -12.86
CA ARG A 133 5.87 -13.30 -13.31
C ARG A 133 6.77 -13.75 -12.17
N THR A 134 6.87 -12.95 -11.11
CA THR A 134 7.69 -13.24 -9.91
C THR A 134 6.87 -13.86 -8.77
N THR A 135 5.60 -14.16 -9.01
CA THR A 135 4.70 -14.82 -8.05
C THR A 135 4.72 -16.35 -8.26
N SER A 136 4.84 -17.12 -7.17
CA SER A 136 4.91 -18.59 -7.16
C SER A 136 3.59 -19.24 -7.58
N LYS A 137 3.61 -20.56 -7.81
CA LYS A 137 2.40 -21.39 -8.05
C LYS A 137 1.40 -21.33 -6.89
N ASN A 138 1.87 -21.01 -5.69
CA ASN A 138 1.04 -20.88 -4.50
C ASN A 138 0.46 -19.46 -4.32
N GLY A 139 0.78 -18.52 -5.23
CA GLY A 139 0.27 -17.16 -5.19
C GLY A 139 1.10 -16.19 -4.35
N PHE A 140 2.31 -16.56 -3.92
CA PHE A 140 3.19 -15.73 -3.09
C PHE A 140 4.40 -15.25 -3.87
N ARG A 141 4.79 -14.01 -3.63
CA ARG A 141 5.94 -13.38 -4.25
C ARG A 141 7.15 -13.27 -3.31
N GLY A 142 6.91 -13.19 -2.01
CA GLY A 142 7.92 -12.88 -1.01
C GLY A 142 8.16 -11.37 -0.84
N GLY A 143 9.08 -11.02 0.03
CA GLY A 143 9.39 -9.63 0.35
C GLY A 143 10.01 -8.88 -0.82
N ASN A 144 11.34 -8.94 -0.95
CA ASN A 144 12.06 -8.30 -2.04
C ASN A 144 12.76 -9.31 -2.95
N ILE A 145 12.99 -8.91 -4.19
CA ILE A 145 13.77 -9.66 -5.19
C ILE A 145 14.84 -8.69 -5.72
N LEU A 146 16.08 -9.19 -5.83
CA LEU A 146 17.17 -8.42 -6.41
C LEU A 146 17.26 -8.67 -7.93
N ASP A 147 17.58 -7.63 -8.69
CA ASP A 147 17.77 -7.73 -10.13
C ASP A 147 18.86 -8.75 -10.50
N SER A 148 19.96 -8.79 -9.74
CA SER A 148 21.01 -9.78 -9.90
C SER A 148 20.51 -11.22 -9.86
N ASP A 149 19.57 -11.51 -8.95
CA ASP A 149 19.01 -12.85 -8.81
C ASP A 149 18.02 -13.16 -9.95
N LEU A 150 17.25 -12.17 -10.38
CA LEU A 150 16.36 -12.30 -11.54
C LEU A 150 17.16 -12.52 -12.83
N GLN A 151 18.24 -11.78 -13.05
CA GLN A 151 19.09 -11.96 -14.24
C GLN A 151 19.78 -13.33 -14.25
N LYS A 152 20.18 -13.83 -13.08
CA LYS A 152 20.84 -15.12 -12.92
C LYS A 152 19.86 -16.31 -13.11
N ASN A 153 18.69 -16.23 -12.49
CA ASN A 153 17.79 -17.40 -12.38
C ASN A 153 16.62 -17.34 -13.37
N GLY A 154 16.35 -16.18 -13.97
CA GLY A 154 15.18 -15.93 -14.80
C GLY A 154 13.87 -15.85 -14.00
N TRP A 155 12.88 -15.16 -14.53
CA TRP A 155 11.57 -15.00 -13.88
C TRP A 155 10.80 -16.32 -13.72
N ARG A 156 11.02 -17.30 -14.62
CA ARG A 156 10.35 -18.61 -14.57
C ARG A 156 10.72 -19.43 -13.33
N ASN A 157 11.90 -19.18 -12.75
CA ASN A 157 12.29 -19.80 -11.49
C ASN A 157 11.33 -19.40 -10.36
N TYR A 158 10.98 -18.13 -10.26
CA TYR A 158 10.00 -17.63 -9.30
C TYR A 158 8.58 -18.09 -9.64
N PHE A 159 8.18 -17.95 -10.90
CA PHE A 159 6.86 -18.31 -11.40
C PHE A 159 6.50 -19.79 -11.17
N ASN A 160 7.48 -20.67 -11.25
CA ASN A 160 7.32 -22.11 -11.07
C ASN A 160 7.69 -22.59 -9.67
N SER A 161 8.10 -21.71 -8.77
CA SER A 161 8.44 -22.08 -7.40
C SER A 161 7.21 -22.44 -6.57
N ASP A 162 7.45 -23.13 -5.46
CA ASP A 162 6.43 -23.49 -4.46
C ASP A 162 6.47 -22.60 -3.22
N LEU A 163 7.02 -21.38 -3.36
CA LEU A 163 7.10 -20.40 -2.25
C LEU A 163 5.74 -20.22 -1.59
N VAL A 164 5.76 -20.22 -0.26
CA VAL A 164 4.67 -19.76 0.62
C VAL A 164 5.27 -18.74 1.59
N ASN A 165 4.67 -17.55 1.66
CA ASN A 165 5.10 -16.48 2.52
C ASN A 165 3.89 -15.91 3.27
N LEU A 166 3.64 -16.40 4.49
CA LEU A 166 2.48 -16.01 5.28
C LEU A 166 2.69 -14.63 5.93
N HIS A 167 2.98 -13.62 5.11
CA HIS A 167 3.25 -12.26 5.52
C HIS A 167 2.37 -11.27 4.70
N PRO A 168 1.17 -10.93 5.17
CA PRO A 168 0.22 -10.10 4.42
C PRO A 168 0.80 -8.78 3.92
N HIS A 169 1.71 -8.15 4.68
CA HIS A 169 2.40 -6.93 4.28
C HIS A 169 2.96 -7.00 2.86
N PHE A 170 3.62 -8.10 2.50
CA PHE A 170 4.28 -8.23 1.20
C PHE A 170 3.39 -8.79 0.09
N GLU A 171 2.30 -9.47 0.45
CA GLU A 171 1.53 -10.27 -0.51
C GLU A 171 0.18 -9.66 -0.88
N SER A 172 -0.54 -9.14 0.13
CA SER A 172 -1.97 -8.87 0.05
C SER A 172 -2.36 -7.90 -1.07
N TRP A 173 -1.64 -6.81 -1.24
CA TRP A 173 -1.99 -5.78 -2.22
C TRP A 173 -1.61 -6.14 -3.65
N ASN A 174 -0.63 -7.05 -3.84
CA ASN A 174 -0.41 -7.69 -5.15
C ASN A 174 -1.62 -8.49 -5.59
N TRP A 175 -2.28 -9.21 -4.67
CA TRP A 175 -3.51 -9.93 -4.99
C TRP A 175 -4.63 -8.99 -5.43
N ALA A 176 -4.75 -7.82 -4.82
CA ALA A 176 -5.70 -6.81 -5.29
C ALA A 176 -5.40 -6.39 -6.74
N CYS A 177 -4.13 -6.11 -7.07
CA CYS A 177 -3.73 -5.80 -8.46
C CYS A 177 -4.08 -6.93 -9.43
N TYR A 178 -3.89 -8.20 -9.03
CA TYR A 178 -4.20 -9.36 -9.88
C TYR A 178 -5.70 -9.55 -10.07
N LEU A 179 -6.51 -9.32 -9.02
CA LEU A 179 -7.98 -9.37 -9.09
C LEU A 179 -8.53 -8.30 -10.02
N TRP A 180 -8.00 -7.07 -9.93
CA TRP A 180 -8.40 -6.01 -10.85
C TRP A 180 -8.07 -6.38 -12.31
N LEU A 181 -6.86 -6.87 -12.58
CA LEU A 181 -6.48 -7.25 -13.94
C LEU A 181 -7.26 -8.49 -14.43
N TYR A 182 -7.59 -9.43 -13.52
CA TYR A 182 -8.49 -10.53 -13.85
C TYR A 182 -9.88 -10.02 -14.25
N GLU A 183 -10.44 -9.05 -13.53
CA GLU A 183 -11.74 -8.46 -13.88
C GLU A 183 -11.72 -7.88 -15.30
N GLN A 184 -10.64 -7.20 -15.67
CA GLN A 184 -10.47 -6.60 -17.01
C GLN A 184 -10.26 -7.61 -18.14
N THR A 185 -9.66 -8.78 -17.84
CA THR A 185 -9.15 -9.68 -18.87
C THR A 185 -9.75 -11.09 -18.85
N LYS A 186 -10.28 -11.49 -17.71
CA LYS A 186 -10.66 -12.88 -17.39
C LYS A 186 -9.51 -13.88 -17.59
N TYR A 187 -8.25 -13.42 -17.48
CA TYR A 187 -7.08 -14.30 -17.55
C TYR A 187 -7.00 -15.17 -16.28
N GLN A 188 -7.49 -16.39 -16.39
CA GLN A 188 -7.73 -17.31 -15.28
C GLN A 188 -6.52 -17.53 -14.34
N PRO A 189 -5.25 -17.62 -14.82
CA PRO A 189 -4.10 -17.83 -13.93
C PRO A 189 -3.93 -16.74 -12.85
N LEU A 190 -4.40 -15.51 -13.07
CA LEU A 190 -4.39 -14.47 -12.05
C LEU A 190 -5.29 -14.84 -10.86
N LEU A 191 -6.54 -15.21 -11.14
CA LEU A 191 -7.51 -15.60 -10.12
C LEU A 191 -7.08 -16.87 -9.37
N ASP A 192 -6.59 -17.88 -10.10
CA ASP A 192 -6.19 -19.17 -9.50
C ASP A 192 -5.08 -18.99 -8.46
N ARG A 193 -4.08 -18.13 -8.75
CA ARG A 193 -3.01 -17.85 -7.79
C ARG A 193 -3.49 -17.05 -6.59
N VAL A 194 -4.37 -16.07 -6.82
CA VAL A 194 -4.95 -15.27 -5.74
C VAL A 194 -5.77 -16.15 -4.80
N ARG A 195 -6.66 -17.01 -5.33
CA ARG A 195 -7.45 -17.95 -4.52
C ARG A 195 -6.56 -18.83 -3.65
N LYS A 196 -5.52 -19.41 -4.26
CA LYS A 196 -4.60 -20.29 -3.54
C LYS A 196 -3.82 -19.54 -2.48
N GLY A 197 -3.28 -18.38 -2.79
CA GLY A 197 -2.53 -17.54 -1.85
C GLY A 197 -3.38 -17.09 -0.68
N ILE A 198 -4.56 -16.55 -0.93
CA ILE A 198 -5.50 -16.12 0.12
C ILE A 198 -5.95 -17.32 0.97
N SER A 199 -6.27 -18.47 0.36
CA SER A 199 -6.66 -19.67 1.11
C SER A 199 -5.58 -20.14 2.09
N LEU A 200 -4.33 -20.18 1.65
CA LEU A 200 -3.18 -20.55 2.50
C LEU A 200 -2.94 -19.48 3.59
N MET A 201 -3.04 -18.20 3.23
CA MET A 201 -2.89 -17.11 4.18
C MET A 201 -3.95 -17.19 5.28
N MET A 202 -5.22 -17.33 4.93
CA MET A 202 -6.31 -17.44 5.90
C MET A 202 -6.21 -18.70 6.77
N ALA A 203 -5.72 -19.80 6.23
CA ALA A 203 -5.50 -21.04 7.00
C ALA A 203 -4.41 -20.90 8.06
N GLY A 204 -3.39 -20.06 7.83
CA GLY A 204 -2.29 -19.80 8.77
C GLY A 204 -2.59 -18.75 9.85
N TYR A 205 -3.72 -18.05 9.76
CA TYR A 205 -4.07 -17.01 10.72
C TYR A 205 -4.45 -17.61 12.08
N PRO A 206 -4.04 -16.99 13.19
CA PRO A 206 -3.05 -15.90 13.33
C PRO A 206 -1.61 -16.41 13.58
N ASN A 207 -1.44 -17.68 13.92
CA ASN A 207 -0.23 -18.22 14.54
C ASN A 207 0.97 -18.33 13.60
N ASP A 208 0.70 -18.56 12.30
CA ASP A 208 1.73 -18.70 11.28
C ASP A 208 2.00 -17.40 10.51
N TRP A 209 1.21 -16.35 10.77
CA TRP A 209 1.44 -15.07 10.13
C TRP A 209 2.70 -14.40 10.66
N ASN A 210 3.60 -14.05 9.74
CA ASN A 210 4.64 -13.08 10.01
C ASN A 210 4.03 -11.67 10.00
N TRP A 211 4.63 -10.78 10.76
CA TRP A 211 4.17 -9.40 10.85
C TRP A 211 5.34 -8.42 10.92
N THR A 212 5.17 -7.21 10.39
CA THR A 212 6.20 -6.18 10.30
C THR A 212 6.29 -5.37 11.59
N ASN A 213 5.29 -4.57 11.93
CA ASN A 213 5.26 -3.72 13.12
C ASN A 213 4.18 -4.13 14.14
N GLY A 214 3.27 -5.00 13.77
CA GLY A 214 2.19 -5.53 14.56
C GLY A 214 1.27 -6.41 13.73
N ILE A 215 0.56 -7.33 14.36
CA ILE A 215 -0.42 -8.18 13.63
C ILE A 215 -1.63 -7.37 13.16
N GLN A 216 -1.90 -6.24 13.80
CA GLN A 216 -3.01 -5.37 13.43
C GLN A 216 -2.80 -4.75 12.04
N GLN A 217 -1.58 -4.40 11.70
CA GLN A 217 -1.20 -3.99 10.37
C GLN A 217 -1.53 -5.05 9.31
N GLU A 218 -1.21 -6.29 9.60
CA GLU A 218 -1.40 -7.41 8.67
C GLU A 218 -2.89 -7.66 8.42
N ARG A 219 -3.73 -7.56 9.47
CA ARG A 219 -5.19 -7.61 9.34
C ARG A 219 -5.71 -6.49 8.44
N ALA A 220 -5.26 -5.26 8.67
CA ALA A 220 -5.67 -4.10 7.88
C ALA A 220 -5.39 -4.28 6.38
N ARG A 221 -4.21 -4.81 6.04
CA ARG A 221 -3.81 -5.04 4.65
C ARG A 221 -4.58 -6.16 3.95
N MET A 222 -5.07 -7.16 4.71
CA MET A 222 -5.82 -8.27 4.13
C MET A 222 -7.24 -7.90 3.70
N ILE A 223 -7.85 -6.86 4.26
CA ILE A 223 -9.25 -6.54 3.98
C ILE A 223 -9.46 -6.14 2.51
N LEU A 224 -8.55 -5.34 1.93
CA LEU A 224 -8.66 -4.91 0.54
C LEU A 224 -8.76 -6.09 -0.46
N PRO A 225 -7.79 -7.03 -0.52
CA PRO A 225 -7.88 -8.14 -1.45
C PRO A 225 -9.03 -9.10 -1.15
N LEU A 226 -9.45 -9.25 0.12
CA LEU A 226 -10.63 -10.04 0.47
C LEU A 226 -11.92 -9.40 -0.03
N ALA A 227 -12.09 -8.08 0.08
CA ALA A 227 -13.22 -7.36 -0.46
C ALA A 227 -13.28 -7.48 -1.99
N TRP A 228 -12.14 -7.39 -2.67
CA TRP A 228 -12.07 -7.51 -4.12
C TRP A 228 -12.25 -8.95 -4.60
N LEU A 229 -11.76 -9.95 -3.86
CA LEU A 229 -12.04 -11.36 -4.16
C LEU A 229 -13.54 -11.66 -4.04
N TYR A 230 -14.21 -11.14 -3.01
CA TYR A 230 -15.65 -11.28 -2.86
C TYR A 230 -16.44 -10.61 -3.99
N ARG A 231 -15.99 -9.46 -4.52
CA ARG A 231 -16.61 -8.82 -5.69
C ARG A 231 -16.43 -9.63 -6.98
N VAL A 232 -15.24 -10.18 -7.20
CA VAL A 232 -14.91 -10.98 -8.39
C VAL A 232 -15.61 -12.33 -8.36
N GLU A 233 -15.70 -12.93 -7.19
CA GLU A 233 -16.25 -14.27 -7.00
C GLU A 233 -17.04 -14.31 -5.67
N PRO A 234 -18.33 -13.98 -5.70
CA PRO A 234 -19.16 -13.84 -4.50
C PRO A 234 -19.59 -15.20 -3.92
N THR A 235 -18.63 -15.96 -3.38
CA THR A 235 -18.90 -17.20 -2.66
C THR A 235 -19.14 -16.95 -1.18
N GLU A 236 -19.83 -17.89 -0.51
CA GLU A 236 -20.02 -17.82 0.95
C GLU A 236 -18.68 -17.85 1.70
N GLN A 237 -17.73 -18.63 1.21
CA GLN A 237 -16.39 -18.71 1.79
C GLN A 237 -15.65 -17.36 1.74
N HIS A 238 -15.70 -16.67 0.60
CA HIS A 238 -15.02 -15.38 0.45
C HIS A 238 -15.71 -14.30 1.30
N LYS A 239 -17.02 -14.35 1.43
CA LYS A 239 -17.78 -13.50 2.34
C LYS A 239 -17.37 -13.72 3.80
N GLN A 240 -17.30 -15.00 4.23
CA GLN A 240 -16.87 -15.36 5.58
C GLN A 240 -15.45 -14.91 5.89
N TRP A 241 -14.51 -15.04 4.96
CA TRP A 241 -13.15 -14.56 5.15
C TRP A 241 -13.08 -13.04 5.29
N LEU A 242 -13.82 -12.31 4.46
CA LEU A 242 -13.90 -10.85 4.56
C LEU A 242 -14.51 -10.42 5.90
N GLN A 243 -15.62 -11.01 6.30
CA GLN A 243 -16.28 -10.73 7.59
C GLN A 243 -15.33 -11.02 8.76
N PHE A 244 -14.78 -12.22 8.78
CA PHE A 244 -13.85 -12.64 9.84
C PHE A 244 -12.67 -11.66 10.00
N MET A 245 -11.99 -11.31 8.91
CA MET A 245 -10.82 -10.42 8.98
C MET A 245 -11.21 -9.00 9.37
N THR A 246 -12.36 -8.51 8.90
CA THR A 246 -12.87 -7.19 9.28
C THR A 246 -13.27 -7.15 10.76
N GLU A 247 -13.91 -8.19 11.27
CA GLU A 247 -14.25 -8.32 12.70
C GLU A 247 -12.99 -8.38 13.57
N GLU A 248 -11.97 -9.15 13.16
CA GLU A 248 -10.68 -9.21 13.86
C GLU A 248 -10.01 -7.83 13.95
N LEU A 249 -10.01 -7.05 12.86
CA LEU A 249 -9.53 -5.67 12.87
C LEU A 249 -10.35 -4.80 13.84
N LEU A 250 -11.68 -4.87 13.75
CA LEU A 250 -12.60 -4.00 14.50
C LEU A 250 -12.65 -4.28 16.01
N LYS A 251 -12.17 -5.43 16.49
CA LYS A 251 -11.98 -5.67 17.94
C LYS A 251 -11.08 -4.61 18.58
N ASN A 252 -10.24 -3.96 17.80
CA ASN A 252 -9.33 -2.92 18.24
C ASN A 252 -9.75 -1.50 17.82
N GLN A 253 -10.93 -1.31 17.23
CA GLN A 253 -11.46 0.03 17.02
C GLN A 253 -11.90 0.62 18.36
N VAL A 254 -11.28 1.74 18.75
CA VAL A 254 -11.59 2.43 20.00
C VAL A 254 -12.69 3.47 19.83
N ALA A 255 -13.29 3.92 20.94
CA ALA A 255 -14.45 4.81 20.92
C ALA A 255 -14.25 6.11 20.13
N CYS A 256 -13.02 6.62 20.03
CA CYS A 256 -12.72 7.80 19.22
C CYS A 256 -12.64 7.53 17.71
N GLY A 257 -12.70 6.25 17.29
CA GLY A 257 -12.66 5.82 15.89
C GLY A 257 -11.29 5.32 15.40
N GLY A 258 -10.21 5.53 16.17
CA GLY A 258 -8.87 5.02 15.84
C GLY A 258 -8.78 3.51 15.98
N ILE A 259 -7.80 2.89 15.32
CA ILE A 259 -7.47 1.48 15.47
C ILE A 259 -6.26 1.35 16.41
N ARG A 260 -6.47 0.68 17.55
CA ARG A 260 -5.39 0.39 18.49
C ARG A 260 -4.45 -0.67 17.91
N GLU A 261 -3.15 -0.45 18.07
CA GLU A 261 -2.13 -1.43 17.69
C GLU A 261 -2.17 -2.70 18.53
N GLU A 262 -1.73 -3.81 17.91
CA GLU A 262 -1.63 -5.12 18.54
C GLU A 262 -0.40 -5.86 18.01
N LEU A 263 0.43 -6.38 18.93
CA LEU A 263 1.55 -7.28 18.63
C LEU A 263 1.05 -8.71 18.47
N GLY A 264 1.55 -9.41 17.48
CA GLY A 264 1.31 -10.83 17.29
C GLY A 264 2.31 -11.71 18.05
N ASN A 265 2.44 -12.96 17.60
CA ASN A 265 3.46 -13.88 18.11
C ASN A 265 4.86 -13.30 17.85
N GLU A 266 5.64 -13.09 18.92
CA GLU A 266 6.97 -12.47 18.86
C GLU A 266 7.94 -13.25 17.95
N ALA A 267 7.85 -14.57 17.90
CA ALA A 267 8.66 -15.41 17.01
C ALA A 267 8.40 -15.19 15.50
N LYS A 268 7.32 -14.48 15.17
CA LYS A 268 6.89 -14.14 13.79
C LYS A 268 7.12 -12.66 13.45
N SER A 269 7.70 -11.91 14.37
CA SER A 269 7.97 -10.48 14.20
C SER A 269 9.16 -10.24 13.25
N MET A 270 8.99 -9.29 12.33
CA MET A 270 10.09 -8.74 11.54
C MET A 270 10.81 -7.62 12.31
N PHE A 271 10.03 -6.71 12.90
CA PHE A 271 10.49 -5.59 13.70
C PHE A 271 9.79 -5.60 15.06
N GLY A 272 10.20 -6.42 15.97
CA GLY A 272 9.58 -6.51 17.32
C GLY A 272 9.79 -5.26 18.17
N CYS A 273 9.47 -5.38 19.45
CA CYS A 273 9.73 -4.31 20.42
C CYS A 273 11.23 -4.10 20.61
N THR A 274 11.63 -2.87 20.92
CA THR A 274 12.99 -2.57 21.37
C THR A 274 13.30 -3.36 22.66
N PRO A 275 14.35 -4.18 22.69
CA PRO A 275 14.60 -5.13 23.80
C PRO A 275 15.02 -4.45 25.11
N SER A 276 15.51 -3.22 25.04
CA SER A 276 15.98 -2.46 26.22
C SER A 276 16.01 -0.95 25.92
N ASN A 277 16.13 -0.14 26.99
CA ASN A 277 16.32 1.30 26.86
C ASN A 277 17.61 1.67 26.11
N ASP A 278 18.67 0.84 26.21
CA ASP A 278 19.93 1.08 25.51
C ASP A 278 19.78 0.94 23.98
N ALA A 279 18.83 0.11 23.55
CA ALA A 279 18.51 -0.09 22.13
C ALA A 279 17.42 0.89 21.61
N TYR A 280 16.87 1.75 22.48
CA TYR A 280 15.81 2.67 22.12
C TYR A 280 16.24 3.64 21.02
N GLY A 281 15.51 3.63 19.90
CA GLY A 281 15.82 4.48 18.74
C GLY A 281 17.00 4.02 17.89
N GLN A 282 17.58 2.83 18.11
CA GLN A 282 18.69 2.30 17.31
C GLN A 282 18.28 1.36 16.20
N THR A 283 17.11 0.75 16.31
CA THR A 283 16.57 -0.21 15.32
C THR A 283 15.13 0.12 14.99
N GLU A 284 14.65 -0.35 13.84
CA GLU A 284 13.21 -0.36 13.56
C GLU A 284 12.48 -1.21 14.59
N ALA A 285 11.32 -0.73 15.02
CA ALA A 285 10.52 -1.37 16.07
C ALA A 285 9.04 -1.07 15.91
N SER A 286 8.21 -1.89 16.53
CA SER A 286 6.79 -1.59 16.69
C SER A 286 6.59 -0.30 17.46
N LEU A 287 5.51 0.44 17.20
CA LEU A 287 5.21 1.68 17.92
C LEU A 287 4.71 1.46 19.34
N ILE A 288 4.29 0.24 19.67
CA ILE A 288 3.85 -0.13 21.01
C ILE A 288 4.86 -1.07 21.66
N PHE A 289 5.03 -0.90 22.98
CA PHE A 289 5.88 -1.77 23.76
C PHE A 289 5.16 -3.05 24.16
N LYS A 290 3.86 -2.97 24.45
CA LYS A 290 3.01 -4.10 24.84
C LYS A 290 1.58 -3.93 24.35
N ASN A 291 0.88 -5.03 24.22
CA ASN A 291 -0.55 -5.01 23.92
C ASN A 291 -1.34 -4.25 24.99
N GLY A 292 -2.22 -3.36 24.54
CA GLY A 292 -2.99 -2.47 25.41
C GLY A 292 -2.46 -1.04 25.49
N ASP A 293 -1.27 -0.75 24.97
CA ASP A 293 -0.78 0.61 24.84
C ASP A 293 -1.73 1.43 23.94
N PRO A 294 -2.08 2.69 24.32
CA PRO A 294 -3.15 3.45 23.67
C PRO A 294 -2.70 4.15 22.40
N VAL A 295 -2.06 3.43 21.49
CA VAL A 295 -1.45 3.97 20.27
C VAL A 295 -2.16 3.45 19.01
N ALA A 296 -2.40 4.38 18.06
CA ALA A 296 -2.81 4.11 16.70
C ALA A 296 -1.66 4.47 15.74
N ASP A 297 -1.35 3.60 14.79
CA ASP A 297 -0.32 3.80 13.75
C ASP A 297 -0.97 4.26 12.44
N MET A 298 -0.66 5.50 12.00
CA MET A 298 -1.17 6.05 10.74
C MET A 298 -0.41 5.53 9.52
N LEU A 299 0.81 4.98 9.72
CA LEU A 299 1.68 4.52 8.64
C LEU A 299 1.36 3.10 8.20
N TYR A 300 1.33 2.17 9.16
CA TYR A 300 1.22 0.75 8.83
C TYR A 300 -0.18 0.18 9.00
N THR A 301 -1.03 0.79 9.84
CA THR A 301 -2.33 0.20 10.20
C THR A 301 -3.51 1.08 9.76
N THR A 302 -3.63 2.29 10.29
CA THR A 302 -4.85 3.09 10.19
C THR A 302 -5.16 3.52 8.76
N ASN A 303 -4.16 3.94 7.98
CA ASN A 303 -4.33 4.29 6.57
C ASN A 303 -4.84 3.11 5.72
N PHE A 304 -4.28 1.91 5.91
CA PHE A 304 -4.70 0.70 5.20
C PHE A 304 -6.02 0.14 5.71
N ALA A 305 -6.28 0.25 7.02
CA ALA A 305 -7.58 -0.07 7.59
C ALA A 305 -8.67 0.84 7.03
N PHE A 306 -8.38 2.12 6.81
CA PHE A 306 -9.33 3.09 6.30
C PHE A 306 -9.79 2.75 4.88
N VAL A 307 -8.85 2.47 3.97
CA VAL A 307 -9.20 2.02 2.61
C VAL A 307 -9.84 0.63 2.63
N GLY A 308 -9.31 -0.31 3.42
CA GLY A 308 -9.86 -1.67 3.54
C GLY A 308 -11.30 -1.68 4.03
N LEU A 309 -11.61 -0.95 5.09
CA LEU A 309 -12.98 -0.82 5.62
C LEU A 309 -13.93 -0.13 4.64
N CYS A 310 -13.45 0.90 3.91
CA CYS A 310 -14.22 1.51 2.83
C CYS A 310 -14.59 0.47 1.76
N GLU A 311 -13.63 -0.33 1.31
CA GLU A 311 -13.86 -1.40 0.32
C GLU A 311 -14.80 -2.50 0.85
N ALA A 312 -14.62 -2.92 2.11
CA ALA A 312 -15.51 -3.90 2.74
C ALA A 312 -16.94 -3.38 2.87
N ALA A 313 -17.11 -2.13 3.31
CA ALA A 313 -18.43 -1.49 3.44
C ALA A 313 -19.13 -1.40 2.08
N MET A 314 -18.43 -0.98 1.05
CA MET A 314 -18.99 -0.84 -0.30
C MET A 314 -19.24 -2.20 -0.98
N ALA A 315 -18.43 -3.22 -0.70
CA ALA A 315 -18.61 -4.56 -1.26
C ALA A 315 -19.79 -5.32 -0.61
N THR A 316 -20.02 -5.11 0.68
CA THR A 316 -21.02 -5.87 1.45
C THR A 316 -22.32 -5.08 1.74
N GLN A 317 -22.26 -3.75 1.67
CA GLN A 317 -23.32 -2.84 2.12
C GLN A 317 -23.65 -3.02 3.62
N ASP A 318 -22.68 -3.52 4.41
CA ASP A 318 -22.88 -3.76 5.84
C ASP A 318 -22.85 -2.41 6.62
N PRO A 319 -23.91 -2.05 7.34
CA PRO A 319 -23.97 -0.80 8.09
C PRO A 319 -22.95 -0.73 9.23
N VAL A 320 -22.50 -1.87 9.76
CA VAL A 320 -21.43 -1.91 10.80
C VAL A 320 -20.12 -1.41 10.22
N TYR A 321 -19.75 -1.86 9.02
CA TYR A 321 -18.51 -1.42 8.37
C TYR A 321 -18.60 0.05 7.92
N LEU A 322 -19.77 0.47 7.41
CA LEU A 322 -19.98 1.87 7.06
C LEU A 322 -19.89 2.78 8.29
N LYS A 323 -20.41 2.35 9.44
CA LYS A 323 -20.27 3.07 10.70
C LYS A 323 -18.80 3.13 11.13
N ALA A 324 -18.08 2.01 11.06
CA ALA A 324 -16.67 1.91 11.46
C ALA A 324 -15.78 2.84 10.62
N VAL A 325 -15.95 2.86 9.31
CA VAL A 325 -15.18 3.74 8.42
C VAL A 325 -15.49 5.22 8.67
N ASN A 326 -16.75 5.58 8.94
CA ASN A 326 -17.13 6.96 9.27
C ASN A 326 -16.52 7.41 10.62
N GLN A 327 -16.51 6.55 11.63
CA GLN A 327 -15.84 6.83 12.90
C GLN A 327 -14.34 7.04 12.73
N MET A 328 -13.71 6.25 11.87
CA MET A 328 -12.28 6.41 11.54
C MET A 328 -12.03 7.71 10.77
N ARG A 329 -12.90 8.07 9.81
CA ARG A 329 -12.83 9.37 9.13
C ARG A 329 -12.88 10.53 10.13
N ASP A 330 -13.82 10.51 11.05
CA ASP A 330 -13.98 11.56 12.06
C ASP A 330 -12.75 11.63 12.99
N PHE A 331 -12.18 10.48 13.36
CA PHE A 331 -10.93 10.42 14.11
C PHE A 331 -9.78 11.08 13.33
N LEU A 332 -9.57 10.71 12.07
CA LEU A 332 -8.51 11.27 11.23
C LEU A 332 -8.65 12.77 11.02
N ILE A 333 -9.86 13.30 10.82
CA ILE A 333 -10.11 14.74 10.72
C ILE A 333 -9.73 15.46 12.02
N ARG A 334 -10.07 14.87 13.17
CA ARG A 334 -9.82 15.49 14.49
C ARG A 334 -8.35 15.53 14.89
N ILE A 335 -7.54 14.59 14.40
CA ILE A 335 -6.11 14.52 14.69
C ILE A 335 -5.24 15.17 13.63
N GLN A 336 -5.82 15.70 12.54
CA GLN A 336 -5.05 16.39 11.51
C GLN A 336 -4.26 17.57 12.11
N VAL A 337 -2.98 17.66 11.77
CA VAL A 337 -2.10 18.72 12.32
C VAL A 337 -2.54 20.08 11.79
N SER A 338 -2.70 21.03 12.69
CA SER A 338 -2.90 22.44 12.32
C SER A 338 -1.73 23.26 12.86
N SER A 339 -1.02 23.97 11.98
CA SER A 339 0.14 24.77 12.36
C SER A 339 0.26 26.05 11.53
N GLU A 340 0.19 27.18 12.22
CA GLU A 340 0.49 28.47 11.60
C GLU A 340 1.99 28.66 11.36
N LYS A 341 2.81 28.11 12.24
CA LYS A 341 4.27 28.29 12.25
C LYS A 341 4.97 27.33 11.28
N PHE A 342 4.58 26.07 11.25
CA PHE A 342 5.24 25.01 10.47
C PHE A 342 4.36 24.56 9.29
N LYS A 343 4.34 25.37 8.25
CA LYS A 343 3.48 25.15 7.06
C LYS A 343 3.78 23.87 6.28
N ASN A 344 4.96 23.30 6.45
CA ASN A 344 5.36 22.05 5.83
C ASN A 344 4.68 20.80 6.45
N VAL A 345 4.10 20.93 7.63
CA VAL A 345 3.32 19.86 8.30
C VAL A 345 1.86 20.24 8.55
N ASP A 346 1.46 21.47 8.21
CA ASP A 346 0.09 21.94 8.31
C ASP A 346 -0.82 21.10 7.41
N GLY A 347 -1.88 20.51 7.96
CA GLY A 347 -2.77 19.59 7.25
C GLY A 347 -2.28 18.14 7.16
N ALA A 348 -1.11 17.81 7.71
CA ALA A 348 -0.56 16.45 7.68
C ALA A 348 -1.02 15.60 8.86
N TRP A 349 -0.71 14.31 8.80
CA TRP A 349 -0.78 13.36 9.91
C TRP A 349 0.63 12.85 10.21
N PHE A 350 1.00 12.87 11.50
CA PHE A 350 2.16 12.12 11.97
C PHE A 350 1.84 10.64 12.13
N ARG A 351 2.87 9.80 12.24
CA ARG A 351 2.72 8.35 12.25
C ARG A 351 1.96 7.83 13.46
N ALA A 352 2.35 8.19 14.69
CA ALA A 352 1.79 7.59 15.89
C ALA A 352 0.93 8.56 16.68
N PHE A 353 -0.27 8.13 17.07
CA PHE A 353 -1.18 8.92 17.88
C PHE A 353 -1.60 8.17 19.15
N ASN A 354 -1.32 8.76 20.33
CA ASN A 354 -1.82 8.27 21.60
C ASN A 354 -3.23 8.84 21.83
N TYR A 355 -4.24 7.98 21.66
CA TYR A 355 -5.64 8.39 21.75
C TYR A 355 -6.13 8.60 23.19
N LYS A 356 -5.39 8.14 24.22
CA LYS A 356 -5.71 8.40 25.64
C LYS A 356 -5.27 9.80 26.06
N ASP A 357 -4.04 10.19 25.71
CA ASP A 357 -3.46 11.48 26.06
C ASP A 357 -3.74 12.54 25.00
N TRP A 358 -4.35 12.13 23.88
CA TRP A 358 -4.75 12.96 22.76
C TRP A 358 -3.61 13.78 22.16
N ASN A 359 -2.49 13.12 21.89
CA ASN A 359 -1.33 13.72 21.24
C ASN A 359 -0.57 12.74 20.35
N TYR A 360 0.32 13.25 19.52
CA TYR A 360 1.20 12.44 18.68
C TYR A 360 2.37 11.89 19.50
N TRP A 361 2.28 10.62 19.85
CA TRP A 361 3.28 9.93 20.65
C TRP A 361 3.17 8.41 20.48
N ALA A 362 4.28 7.67 20.72
CA ALA A 362 4.35 6.22 20.74
C ALA A 362 4.96 5.72 22.04
N SER A 363 4.61 4.52 22.48
CA SER A 363 5.17 3.93 23.71
C SER A 363 6.51 3.23 23.48
N ASN A 364 6.85 2.90 22.23
CA ASN A 364 8.13 2.33 21.82
C ASN A 364 8.72 3.16 20.68
N ALA A 365 10.03 2.99 20.38
CA ALA A 365 10.72 3.80 19.41
C ALA A 365 11.14 2.99 18.17
N ASP A 366 10.88 3.60 17.03
CA ASP A 366 11.36 3.18 15.73
C ASP A 366 12.42 4.18 15.25
N ALA A 367 13.61 3.73 14.89
CA ALA A 367 14.72 4.57 14.46
C ALA A 367 14.51 5.15 13.05
N GLY A 368 13.80 4.41 12.16
CA GLY A 368 13.57 4.80 10.78
C GLY A 368 12.36 5.71 10.63
N TRP A 369 11.24 5.31 11.21
CA TRP A 369 9.92 5.87 10.98
C TRP A 369 9.18 6.25 12.26
N GLY A 370 9.82 6.66 13.30
CA GLY A 370 9.26 6.95 14.61
C GLY A 370 7.99 7.83 14.62
N ALA A 371 7.50 8.14 15.81
CA ALA A 371 6.16 8.70 16.04
C ALA A 371 5.82 9.97 15.24
N TRP A 372 6.80 10.83 14.97
CA TRP A 372 6.60 12.12 14.30
C TRP A 372 6.98 12.13 12.83
N SER A 373 7.19 10.97 12.19
CA SER A 373 7.38 10.93 10.76
C SER A 373 6.10 11.31 10.01
N THR A 374 6.26 12.03 8.89
CA THR A 374 5.15 12.41 8.01
C THR A 374 5.47 11.93 6.61
N LEU A 375 5.02 10.73 6.27
CA LEU A 375 5.34 10.10 5.00
C LEU A 375 4.32 10.48 3.94
N THR A 376 4.81 11.01 2.83
CA THR A 376 3.99 11.62 1.77
C THR A 376 3.06 10.60 1.11
N GLY A 377 3.58 9.45 0.72
CA GLY A 377 2.80 8.37 0.12
C GLY A 377 2.00 7.60 1.15
N TRP A 378 2.69 6.88 1.99
CA TRP A 378 2.15 5.90 2.92
C TRP A 378 1.04 6.42 3.84
N ILE A 379 1.25 7.53 4.52
CA ILE A 379 0.26 8.09 5.45
C ILE A 379 -0.72 8.98 4.70
N GLN A 380 -0.20 10.06 4.13
CA GLN A 380 -1.03 11.16 3.63
C GLN A 380 -1.91 10.72 2.46
N SER A 381 -1.33 9.99 1.51
CA SER A 381 -2.00 9.71 0.24
C SER A 381 -3.18 8.75 0.40
N TRP A 382 -3.04 7.70 1.21
CA TRP A 382 -4.13 6.74 1.42
C TRP A 382 -5.26 7.33 2.25
N ILE A 383 -4.95 8.20 3.23
CA ILE A 383 -5.99 8.91 4.00
C ILE A 383 -6.76 9.87 3.08
N VAL A 384 -6.06 10.70 2.31
CA VAL A 384 -6.69 11.66 1.37
C VAL A 384 -7.50 10.93 0.30
N GLY A 385 -6.92 9.88 -0.29
CA GLY A 385 -7.59 9.09 -1.31
C GLY A 385 -8.87 8.42 -0.81
N THR A 386 -8.85 7.86 0.41
CA THR A 386 -10.05 7.23 0.98
C THR A 386 -11.12 8.26 1.36
N GLN A 387 -10.73 9.43 1.86
CA GLN A 387 -11.69 10.53 2.07
C GLN A 387 -12.36 10.94 0.76
N TYR A 388 -11.60 11.03 -0.34
CA TYR A 388 -12.16 11.27 -1.67
C TYR A 388 -13.22 10.24 -2.05
N LEU A 389 -12.93 8.93 -1.85
CA LEU A 389 -13.89 7.87 -2.17
C LEU A 389 -15.19 8.03 -1.37
N LEU A 390 -15.10 8.34 -0.09
CA LEU A 390 -16.26 8.57 0.77
C LEU A 390 -17.07 9.81 0.34
N GLU A 391 -16.42 10.91 0.00
CA GLU A 391 -17.09 12.12 -0.50
C GLU A 391 -17.79 11.89 -1.86
N LYS A 392 -17.24 11.02 -2.70
CA LYS A 392 -17.84 10.62 -3.98
C LYS A 392 -18.84 9.47 -3.84
N ASN A 393 -19.03 8.93 -2.63
CA ASN A 393 -19.85 7.75 -2.37
C ASN A 393 -19.54 6.59 -3.32
N THR A 394 -18.25 6.26 -3.42
CA THR A 394 -17.70 5.21 -4.29
C THR A 394 -16.61 4.41 -3.57
N SER A 395 -16.11 3.38 -4.21
CA SER A 395 -14.96 2.58 -3.74
C SER A 395 -13.80 2.68 -4.72
N LEU A 396 -12.61 2.26 -4.27
CA LEU A 396 -11.45 2.16 -5.15
C LEU A 396 -11.73 1.19 -6.31
N TRP A 397 -12.38 0.04 -6.00
CA TRP A 397 -12.81 -0.92 -7.02
C TRP A 397 -13.70 -0.30 -8.08
N GLU A 398 -14.77 0.37 -7.68
CA GLU A 398 -15.70 1.01 -8.60
C GLU A 398 -15.04 2.10 -9.45
N LEU A 399 -14.12 2.85 -8.84
CA LEU A 399 -13.36 3.88 -9.54
C LEU A 399 -12.45 3.28 -10.62
N VAL A 400 -11.66 2.26 -10.27
CA VAL A 400 -10.63 1.73 -11.20
C VAL A 400 -11.19 0.75 -12.22
N THR A 401 -12.31 0.09 -11.96
CA THR A 401 -12.97 -0.82 -12.92
C THR A 401 -13.75 -0.09 -14.02
N GLN A 402 -13.94 1.23 -13.91
CA GLN A 402 -14.46 2.05 -15.00
C GLN A 402 -13.49 2.17 -16.19
N LYS A 403 -12.20 1.86 -15.97
CA LYS A 403 -11.20 1.81 -17.03
C LYS A 403 -11.36 0.53 -17.84
N ASP A 404 -11.22 0.62 -19.16
CA ASP A 404 -11.10 -0.55 -20.03
C ASP A 404 -9.67 -0.65 -20.54
N VAL A 405 -8.95 -1.66 -20.04
CA VAL A 405 -7.58 -1.97 -20.47
C VAL A 405 -7.47 -3.34 -21.14
N SER A 406 -8.59 -3.99 -21.47
CA SER A 406 -8.65 -5.37 -21.95
C SER A 406 -7.74 -5.63 -23.15
N GLU A 407 -7.78 -4.77 -24.16
CA GLU A 407 -6.97 -4.90 -25.38
C GLU A 407 -5.47 -4.68 -25.12
N VAL A 408 -5.13 -3.71 -24.26
CA VAL A 408 -3.74 -3.44 -23.86
C VAL A 408 -3.22 -4.62 -23.04
N ALA A 409 -4.02 -5.07 -22.09
CA ALA A 409 -3.65 -6.16 -21.18
C ALA A 409 -3.42 -7.49 -21.94
N LYS A 410 -4.27 -7.82 -22.91
CA LYS A 410 -4.07 -9.00 -23.75
C LYS A 410 -2.71 -8.98 -24.45
N LYS A 411 -2.35 -7.85 -25.06
CA LYS A 411 -1.04 -7.70 -25.75
C LYS A 411 0.13 -7.85 -24.77
N VAL A 412 0.02 -7.27 -23.57
CA VAL A 412 1.06 -7.35 -22.54
C VAL A 412 1.19 -8.78 -22.00
N ILE A 413 0.08 -9.48 -21.74
CA ILE A 413 0.08 -10.88 -21.29
C ILE A 413 0.74 -11.76 -22.36
N ASP A 414 0.33 -11.61 -23.62
CA ASP A 414 0.91 -12.38 -24.74
C ASP A 414 2.43 -12.15 -24.83
N GLN A 415 2.87 -10.88 -24.73
CA GLN A 415 4.28 -10.52 -24.80
C GLN A 415 5.11 -11.02 -23.63
N MET A 416 4.58 -10.91 -22.41
CA MET A 416 5.36 -11.14 -21.18
C MET A 416 5.25 -12.57 -20.65
N ILE A 417 4.14 -13.28 -20.92
CA ILE A 417 3.87 -14.63 -20.40
C ILE A 417 3.90 -15.68 -21.51
N VAL A 418 3.06 -15.51 -22.55
CA VAL A 418 2.80 -16.58 -23.54
C VAL A 418 3.98 -16.73 -24.51
N ASN A 419 4.41 -15.62 -25.10
CA ASN A 419 5.45 -15.59 -26.15
C ASN A 419 6.88 -15.38 -25.59
N ASN A 420 7.03 -15.27 -24.28
CA ASN A 420 8.32 -15.07 -23.64
C ASN A 420 8.96 -16.41 -23.29
N ASN A 421 9.75 -16.99 -24.23
CA ASN A 421 10.42 -18.29 -24.07
C ASN A 421 11.75 -18.22 -23.31
N ASN A 422 12.11 -17.11 -22.69
CA ASN A 422 13.36 -16.91 -21.95
C ASN A 422 13.19 -17.08 -20.43
#